data_0a21035328306445fa3dbf2a860ffcb1
#
_entry.id   0a21035328306445fa3dbf2a860ffcb1
#
_cell.length_a   1.000
_cell.length_b   1.000
_cell.length_c   1.000
_cell.angle_alpha   90.00
_cell.angle_beta   90.00
_cell.angle_gamma   90.00
#
_symmetry.space_group_name_H-M   'P 1'
#
loop_
_entity.id
_entity.type
_entity.pdbx_description
1 polymer ?
#
loop_
_entity_poly.entity_id
_entity_poly.type
_entity_poly.pdbx_seq_one_letter_code
_entity_poly.pdbx_strand_id
1 'polypeptide(L)'
;MICHPLESKCWMDALDSNSAWAFHGNMSDDAPDLNAAYALESPQDSKRLYAEWAGDYDQSFAAREDYQLHIHTARAFVAAGGQGSVLDVGAGTGLCGAVLADLGVGPIDTTDISAEMLDRAMRKDIYRDAIEADINKGIPVPPDSYSGIVSSGTFTTGHVGPDAIDALLRVARHGAQFALSINAKHYESEGFSTKLDGLAQGQIAGIELKKTRIYGDLATGDHLDDLAFIVLFEKT
;
A
#
# COMPACT_ATOMS: atom_id res chain seq x y z
N MET A 1 19.43 -57.20 32.29
CA MET A 1 20.39 -57.16 33.43
C MET A 1 20.74 -55.70 33.63
N ILE A 2 20.20 -55.14 34.72
CA ILE A 2 20.72 -54.01 35.54
C ILE A 2 20.69 -52.63 34.89
N CYS A 3 19.71 -51.80 35.18
CA CYS A 3 19.55 -50.82 36.28
C CYS A 3 20.86 -50.02 36.55
N HIS A 4 20.91 -48.74 36.56
CA HIS A 4 20.28 -47.78 37.46
C HIS A 4 20.65 -46.31 37.11
N PRO A 5 20.11 -45.36 37.82
CA PRO A 5 19.69 -44.04 37.36
C PRO A 5 20.51 -42.90 38.04
N LEU A 6 19.91 -41.65 37.98
CA LEU A 6 20.27 -40.44 38.75
C LEU A 6 21.37 -39.60 38.11
N GLU A 7 21.24 -38.30 37.94
CA GLU A 7 20.79 -37.29 38.90
C GLU A 7 20.31 -36.02 38.22
N SER A 8 19.23 -35.54 38.74
CA SER A 8 18.76 -34.18 38.67
C SER A 8 19.75 -33.20 39.26
N LYS A 9 20.14 -32.14 38.55
CA LYS A 9 20.64 -30.92 39.18
C LYS A 9 19.96 -29.71 38.58
N CYS A 10 19.12 -29.22 39.42
CA CYS A 10 18.57 -27.91 39.60
C CYS A 10 19.62 -26.82 39.30
N TRP A 11 19.30 -25.93 38.35
CA TRP A 11 19.92 -24.61 38.25
C TRP A 11 18.80 -23.57 38.43
N MET A 12 18.38 -23.44 39.67
CA MET A 12 17.82 -22.21 40.21
C MET A 12 18.95 -21.50 40.95
N ASP A 13 19.02 -20.20 40.73
CA ASP A 13 19.76 -19.14 41.38
C ASP A 13 20.84 -18.47 40.52
N ALA A 14 20.43 -17.46 39.78
CA ALA A 14 21.16 -16.20 39.58
C ALA A 14 20.19 -15.10 39.19
N LEU A 15 19.32 -14.70 40.09
CA LEU A 15 18.78 -13.36 40.14
C LEU A 15 19.87 -12.49 40.79
N ASP A 16 20.57 -11.66 40.00
CA ASP A 16 20.88 -10.32 40.45
C ASP A 16 21.44 -9.41 39.33
N SER A 17 21.05 -8.16 39.47
CA SER A 17 21.64 -6.92 38.95
C SER A 17 21.40 -6.54 37.48
N ASN A 18 20.32 -5.78 37.30
CA ASN A 18 20.39 -4.39 36.83
C ASN A 18 21.40 -4.11 35.70
N SER A 19 20.97 -4.34 34.47
CA SER A 19 21.41 -3.53 33.35
C SER A 19 20.22 -3.30 32.38
N ALA A 20 19.40 -2.33 32.74
CA ALA A 20 18.48 -1.67 31.83
C ALA A 20 19.36 -0.98 30.77
N TRP A 21 19.55 -1.65 29.64
CA TRP A 21 19.97 -0.99 28.40
C TRP A 21 18.77 -0.24 27.89
N ALA A 22 18.54 0.94 28.48
CA ALA A 22 17.71 1.96 27.85
C ALA A 22 18.43 2.39 26.57
N PHE A 23 18.07 1.82 25.45
CA PHE A 23 18.27 2.44 24.14
C PHE A 23 17.40 3.71 24.11
N HIS A 24 17.94 4.80 24.69
CA HIS A 24 17.55 6.14 24.30
C HIS A 24 18.29 6.44 23.00
N GLY A 25 17.81 5.86 21.89
CA GLY A 25 18.05 6.43 20.59
C GLY A 25 17.31 7.77 20.60
N ASN A 26 18.03 8.87 20.49
CA ASN A 26 17.49 10.17 20.13
C ASN A 26 16.77 10.00 18.78
N MET A 27 15.46 9.73 18.80
CA MET A 27 14.61 9.96 17.65
C MET A 27 14.56 11.48 17.48
N SER A 28 15.10 11.97 16.37
CA SER A 28 14.94 13.38 16.00
C SER A 28 13.43 13.65 15.91
N ASP A 29 12.96 14.70 16.59
CA ASP A 29 11.60 15.23 16.52
C ASP A 29 11.21 15.70 15.08
N ASP A 30 12.10 15.54 14.11
CA ASP A 30 11.97 15.93 12.69
C ASP A 30 11.65 14.77 11.74
N ALA A 31 11.36 13.55 12.24
CA ALA A 31 10.96 12.45 11.35
C ALA A 31 9.57 12.73 10.74
N PRO A 32 9.37 12.51 9.42
CA PRO A 32 8.06 12.67 8.80
C PRO A 32 7.00 11.84 9.55
N ASP A 33 5.83 12.44 9.79
CA ASP A 33 4.71 11.82 10.45
C ASP A 33 3.45 11.81 9.55
N LEU A 34 2.37 11.22 10.06
CA LEU A 34 1.11 11.12 9.36
C LEU A 34 0.53 12.51 9.01
N ASN A 35 0.71 13.51 9.88
CA ASN A 35 0.24 14.87 9.63
C ASN A 35 0.98 15.50 8.46
N ALA A 36 2.29 15.23 8.31
CA ALA A 36 3.07 15.67 7.14
C ALA A 36 2.55 15.06 5.84
N ALA A 37 2.14 13.78 5.85
CA ALA A 37 1.53 13.13 4.67
C ALA A 37 0.16 13.72 4.31
N TYR A 38 -0.65 14.08 5.30
CA TYR A 38 -1.95 14.74 5.07
C TYR A 38 -1.85 16.23 4.70
N ALA A 39 -0.72 16.87 4.94
CA ALA A 39 -0.47 18.27 4.62
C ALA A 39 0.10 18.51 3.22
N LEU A 40 0.26 17.47 2.39
CA LEU A 40 0.81 17.57 1.05
C LEU A 40 -0.16 18.30 0.11
N GLU A 41 0.38 19.24 -0.67
CA GLU A 41 -0.40 20.08 -1.61
C GLU A 41 -0.02 19.82 -3.07
N SER A 42 1.09 19.11 -3.33
CA SER A 42 1.56 18.87 -4.70
C SER A 42 2.28 17.52 -4.85
N PRO A 43 2.32 16.97 -6.09
CA PRO A 43 3.10 15.77 -6.39
C PRO A 43 4.60 15.90 -6.06
N GLN A 44 5.16 17.14 -6.14
CA GLN A 44 6.55 17.42 -5.79
C GLN A 44 6.80 17.34 -4.28
N ASP A 45 5.83 17.79 -3.48
CA ASP A 45 5.90 17.63 -2.02
C ASP A 45 5.81 16.16 -1.62
N SER A 46 4.93 15.42 -2.29
CA SER A 46 4.83 13.96 -2.13
C SER A 46 6.17 13.29 -2.45
N LYS A 47 6.76 13.59 -3.60
CA LYS A 47 8.05 13.00 -4.00
C LYS A 47 9.14 13.29 -2.95
N ARG A 48 9.24 14.50 -2.44
CA ARG A 48 10.23 14.88 -1.41
C ARG A 48 10.01 14.16 -0.09
N LEU A 49 8.77 14.20 0.44
CA LEU A 49 8.43 13.57 1.72
C LEU A 49 8.69 12.07 1.69
N TYR A 50 8.21 11.40 0.64
CA TYR A 50 8.36 9.95 0.54
C TYR A 50 9.79 9.50 0.25
N ALA A 51 10.62 10.32 -0.43
CA ALA A 51 12.05 10.05 -0.57
C ALA A 51 12.78 10.07 0.78
N GLU A 52 12.47 11.05 1.64
CA GLU A 52 13.01 11.13 3.00
C GLU A 52 12.51 9.97 3.88
N TRP A 53 11.26 9.56 3.68
CA TRP A 53 10.59 8.54 4.50
C TRP A 53 10.90 7.11 4.10
N ALA A 54 11.34 6.88 2.85
CA ALA A 54 11.55 5.54 2.30
C ALA A 54 12.42 4.63 3.18
N GLY A 55 13.37 5.23 3.95
CA GLY A 55 14.30 4.51 4.82
C GLY A 55 13.61 3.63 5.87
N ASP A 56 12.61 4.15 6.53
CA ASP A 56 12.00 3.57 7.73
C ASP A 56 10.49 3.38 7.61
N TYR A 57 9.89 3.63 6.43
CA TYR A 57 8.45 3.66 6.20
C TYR A 57 7.72 2.41 6.72
N ASP A 58 8.20 1.22 6.38
CA ASP A 58 7.56 -0.04 6.77
C ASP A 58 7.58 -0.26 8.29
N GLN A 59 8.66 0.14 8.97
CA GLN A 59 8.84 -0.08 10.41
C GLN A 59 8.32 1.09 11.25
N SER A 60 8.53 2.31 10.78
CA SER A 60 8.17 3.51 11.55
C SER A 60 6.71 3.90 11.37
N PHE A 61 6.16 3.79 10.15
CA PHE A 61 4.80 4.20 9.84
C PHE A 61 3.83 3.02 9.83
N ALA A 62 4.00 2.06 8.89
CA ALA A 62 3.00 1.04 8.66
C ALA A 62 2.79 0.14 9.90
N ALA A 63 3.88 -0.21 10.61
CA ALA A 63 3.79 -1.03 11.82
C ALA A 63 3.28 -0.24 13.03
N ARG A 64 3.73 1.02 13.22
CA ARG A 64 3.33 1.85 14.35
C ARG A 64 1.86 2.29 14.26
N GLU A 65 1.42 2.65 13.06
CA GLU A 65 0.06 3.13 12.83
C GLU A 65 -0.93 1.98 12.52
N ASP A 66 -0.50 0.72 12.62
CA ASP A 66 -1.33 -0.46 12.30
C ASP A 66 -2.07 -0.30 10.94
N TYR A 67 -1.29 0.08 9.89
CA TYR A 67 -1.82 0.35 8.56
C TYR A 67 -2.30 -0.93 7.88
N GLN A 68 -3.61 -1.05 7.61
CA GLN A 68 -4.27 -2.25 7.11
C GLN A 68 -4.78 -2.14 5.66
N LEU A 69 -4.85 -0.93 5.11
CA LEU A 69 -5.50 -0.68 3.82
C LEU A 69 -4.91 -1.51 2.68
N HIS A 70 -3.59 -1.69 2.63
CA HIS A 70 -2.91 -2.50 1.62
C HIS A 70 -3.34 -3.98 1.66
N ILE A 71 -3.57 -4.53 2.86
CA ILE A 71 -4.07 -5.90 3.03
C ILE A 71 -5.51 -6.02 2.52
N HIS A 72 -6.36 -5.06 2.88
CA HIS A 72 -7.75 -5.04 2.45
C HIS A 72 -7.87 -4.89 0.94
N THR A 73 -7.05 -4.03 0.33
CA THR A 73 -7.04 -3.78 -1.12
C THR A 73 -6.59 -5.02 -1.90
N ALA A 74 -5.46 -5.63 -1.51
CA ALA A 74 -4.96 -6.85 -2.16
C ALA A 74 -5.97 -8.01 -2.06
N ARG A 75 -6.56 -8.24 -0.88
CA ARG A 75 -7.58 -9.27 -0.68
C ARG A 75 -8.85 -9.02 -1.48
N ALA A 76 -9.28 -7.75 -1.58
CA ALA A 76 -10.45 -7.38 -2.36
C ALA A 76 -10.21 -7.64 -3.86
N PHE A 77 -9.01 -7.32 -4.38
CA PHE A 77 -8.60 -7.63 -5.75
C PHE A 77 -8.69 -9.12 -6.05
N VAL A 78 -8.10 -9.97 -5.22
CA VAL A 78 -8.14 -11.43 -5.41
C VAL A 78 -9.56 -11.98 -5.30
N ALA A 79 -10.35 -11.50 -4.33
CA ALA A 79 -11.74 -11.91 -4.14
C ALA A 79 -12.64 -11.52 -5.33
N ALA A 80 -12.31 -10.45 -6.06
CA ALA A 80 -12.97 -10.04 -7.29
C ALA A 80 -12.49 -10.82 -8.54
N GLY A 81 -11.61 -11.81 -8.37
CA GLY A 81 -11.08 -12.63 -9.47
C GLY A 81 -9.83 -12.06 -10.12
N GLY A 82 -9.21 -11.04 -9.54
CA GLY A 82 -7.99 -10.43 -10.05
C GLY A 82 -6.82 -11.40 -10.09
N GLN A 83 -6.14 -11.49 -11.22
CA GLN A 83 -5.05 -12.43 -11.50
C GLN A 83 -4.10 -11.87 -12.56
N GLY A 84 -3.01 -12.60 -12.78
CA GLY A 84 -2.11 -12.42 -13.92
C GLY A 84 -1.15 -11.26 -13.76
N SER A 85 -0.77 -10.66 -14.90
CA SER A 85 0.13 -9.51 -14.90
C SER A 85 -0.54 -8.31 -14.26
N VAL A 86 -0.05 -7.89 -13.10
CA VAL A 86 -0.64 -6.81 -12.28
C VAL A 86 0.32 -5.62 -12.24
N LEU A 87 -0.24 -4.41 -12.27
CA LEU A 87 0.47 -3.18 -11.95
C LEU A 87 0.04 -2.70 -10.56
N ASP A 88 0.98 -2.62 -9.64
CA ASP A 88 0.84 -1.99 -8.31
C ASP A 88 1.17 -0.50 -8.43
N VAL A 89 0.16 0.35 -8.32
CA VAL A 89 0.22 1.78 -8.67
C VAL A 89 0.37 2.64 -7.41
N GLY A 90 1.43 3.47 -7.40
CA GLY A 90 1.81 4.24 -6.23
C GLY A 90 2.18 3.30 -5.08
N ALA A 91 2.99 2.29 -5.40
CA ALA A 91 3.25 1.17 -4.49
C ALA A 91 4.05 1.55 -3.26
N GLY A 92 4.70 2.72 -3.27
CA GLY A 92 5.60 3.11 -2.20
C GLY A 92 6.71 2.08 -2.01
N THR A 93 6.86 1.59 -0.81
CA THR A 93 7.83 0.52 -0.47
C THR A 93 7.36 -0.88 -0.87
N GLY A 94 6.16 -1.04 -1.46
CA GLY A 94 5.66 -2.32 -1.96
C GLY A 94 4.88 -3.16 -0.96
N LEU A 95 4.20 -2.55 0.00
CA LEU A 95 3.40 -3.29 1.00
C LEU A 95 2.23 -4.04 0.35
N CYS A 96 1.52 -3.42 -0.61
CA CYS A 96 0.41 -4.04 -1.29
C CYS A 96 0.88 -5.21 -2.18
N GLY A 97 1.95 -4.99 -2.95
CA GLY A 97 2.55 -6.03 -3.78
C GLY A 97 3.03 -7.25 -2.98
N ALA A 98 3.56 -7.04 -1.76
CA ALA A 98 3.95 -8.15 -0.88
C ALA A 98 2.74 -9.04 -0.54
N VAL A 99 1.60 -8.44 -0.18
CA VAL A 99 0.37 -9.21 0.10
C VAL A 99 -0.14 -9.91 -1.16
N LEU A 100 -0.08 -9.25 -2.33
CA LEU A 100 -0.47 -9.88 -3.60
C LEU A 100 0.41 -11.10 -3.91
N ALA A 101 1.72 -11.00 -3.74
CA ALA A 101 2.66 -12.10 -3.94
C ALA A 101 2.38 -13.27 -2.99
N ASP A 102 2.12 -12.99 -1.69
CA ASP A 102 1.74 -14.00 -0.69
C ASP A 102 0.41 -14.70 -1.04
N LEU A 103 -0.50 -13.99 -1.73
CA LEU A 103 -1.76 -14.55 -2.24
C LEU A 103 -1.58 -15.28 -3.58
N GLY A 104 -0.36 -15.41 -4.09
CA GLY A 104 -0.04 -16.13 -5.32
C GLY A 104 -0.35 -15.35 -6.61
N VAL A 105 -0.54 -14.03 -6.52
CA VAL A 105 -0.75 -13.15 -7.67
C VAL A 105 0.59 -12.78 -8.29
N GLY A 106 0.70 -12.89 -9.60
CA GLY A 106 1.91 -12.46 -10.33
C GLY A 106 1.88 -12.85 -11.81
N PRO A 107 2.78 -12.32 -12.61
CA PRO A 107 3.84 -11.37 -12.26
C PRO A 107 3.31 -9.98 -11.89
N ILE A 108 4.04 -9.26 -11.02
CA ILE A 108 3.69 -7.92 -10.57
C ILE A 108 4.77 -6.95 -11.03
N ASP A 109 4.37 -5.84 -11.65
CA ASP A 109 5.21 -4.66 -11.85
C ASP A 109 4.74 -3.55 -10.91
N THR A 110 5.60 -2.57 -10.66
CA THR A 110 5.27 -1.46 -9.77
C THR A 110 5.50 -0.11 -10.42
N THR A 111 4.72 0.90 -10.04
CA THR A 111 4.98 2.30 -10.39
C THR A 111 4.83 3.21 -9.18
N ASP A 112 5.71 4.18 -9.08
CA ASP A 112 5.66 5.25 -8.08
C ASP A 112 6.31 6.51 -8.65
N ILE A 113 6.04 7.67 -8.04
CA ILE A 113 6.67 8.94 -8.41
C ILE A 113 8.07 9.08 -7.79
N SER A 114 8.37 8.33 -6.72
CA SER A 114 9.65 8.32 -6.01
C SER A 114 10.51 7.13 -6.41
N ALA A 115 11.66 7.40 -7.01
CA ALA A 115 12.66 6.39 -7.31
C ALA A 115 13.17 5.68 -6.04
N GLU A 116 13.29 6.39 -4.93
CA GLU A 116 13.74 5.86 -3.64
C GLU A 116 12.74 4.83 -3.07
N MET A 117 11.43 5.09 -3.23
CA MET A 117 10.38 4.13 -2.87
C MET A 117 10.46 2.89 -3.76
N LEU A 118 10.61 3.05 -5.08
CA LEU A 118 10.77 1.94 -6.01
C LEU A 118 12.00 1.09 -5.71
N ASP A 119 13.12 1.71 -5.35
CA ASP A 119 14.33 0.99 -4.92
C ASP A 119 14.07 0.11 -3.69
N ARG A 120 13.24 0.58 -2.75
CA ARG A 120 12.83 -0.21 -1.59
C ARG A 120 11.87 -1.34 -1.97
N ALA A 121 10.89 -1.06 -2.81
CA ALA A 121 9.96 -2.04 -3.31
C ALA A 121 10.69 -3.20 -4.01
N MET A 122 11.66 -2.90 -4.90
CA MET A 122 12.44 -3.91 -5.63
C MET A 122 13.30 -4.80 -4.74
N ARG A 123 13.74 -4.32 -3.57
CA ARG A 123 14.49 -5.14 -2.59
C ARG A 123 13.66 -6.24 -1.94
N LYS A 124 12.34 -6.23 -2.11
CA LYS A 124 11.45 -7.29 -1.61
C LYS A 124 11.43 -8.53 -2.53
N ASP A 125 12.06 -8.44 -3.72
CA ASP A 125 12.16 -9.56 -4.70
C ASP A 125 10.79 -10.11 -5.17
N ILE A 126 9.76 -9.28 -5.14
CA ILE A 126 8.39 -9.65 -5.54
C ILE A 126 7.95 -8.99 -6.86
N TYR A 127 8.63 -7.93 -7.26
CA TYR A 127 8.31 -7.19 -8.49
C TYR A 127 9.22 -7.62 -9.64
N ARG A 128 8.62 -7.73 -10.83
CA ARG A 128 9.35 -8.01 -12.09
C ARG A 128 10.03 -6.76 -12.62
N ASP A 129 9.36 -5.61 -12.55
CA ASP A 129 9.85 -4.32 -13.07
C ASP A 129 9.34 -3.15 -12.22
N ALA A 130 10.09 -2.04 -12.24
CA ALA A 130 9.77 -0.80 -11.54
C ALA A 130 9.77 0.38 -12.52
N ILE A 131 8.70 1.18 -12.48
CA ILE A 131 8.43 2.25 -13.43
C ILE A 131 8.28 3.57 -12.66
N GLU A 132 9.28 4.44 -12.71
CA GLU A 132 9.14 5.80 -12.16
C GLU A 132 8.18 6.61 -13.04
N ALA A 133 7.03 7.02 -12.49
CA ALA A 133 6.04 7.79 -13.23
C ALA A 133 5.15 8.65 -12.31
N ASP A 134 4.83 9.85 -12.77
CA ASP A 134 3.71 10.64 -12.28
C ASP A 134 2.45 10.19 -13.02
N ILE A 135 1.58 9.45 -12.35
CA ILE A 135 0.37 8.88 -12.98
C ILE A 135 -0.60 9.94 -13.51
N ASN A 136 -0.55 11.19 -12.98
CA ASN A 136 -1.31 12.31 -13.53
C ASN A 136 -0.81 12.72 -14.94
N LYS A 137 0.43 12.36 -15.30
CA LYS A 137 1.03 12.60 -16.62
C LYS A 137 1.01 11.36 -17.52
N GLY A 138 0.59 10.22 -16.95
CA GLY A 138 0.54 8.92 -17.63
C GLY A 138 1.69 7.99 -17.24
N ILE A 139 1.53 6.72 -17.61
CA ILE A 139 2.49 5.65 -17.30
C ILE A 139 3.20 5.26 -18.60
N PRO A 140 4.56 5.27 -18.66
CA PRO A 140 5.32 5.05 -19.90
C PRO A 140 5.46 3.56 -20.26
N VAL A 141 4.32 2.87 -20.33
CA VAL A 141 4.24 1.46 -20.78
C VAL A 141 3.25 1.36 -21.95
N PRO A 142 3.34 0.33 -22.79
CA PRO A 142 2.39 0.10 -23.87
C PRO A 142 0.95 0.01 -23.35
N PRO A 143 -0.07 0.38 -24.14
CA PRO A 143 -1.45 0.10 -23.78
C PRO A 143 -1.70 -1.41 -23.66
N ASP A 144 -2.75 -1.78 -22.94
CA ASP A 144 -3.20 -3.17 -22.77
C ASP A 144 -2.12 -4.13 -22.25
N SER A 145 -1.25 -3.66 -21.34
CA SER A 145 -0.14 -4.43 -20.76
C SER A 145 -0.55 -5.32 -19.60
N TYR A 146 -1.53 -4.90 -18.80
CA TYR A 146 -1.87 -5.53 -17.52
C TYR A 146 -3.28 -6.11 -17.51
N SER A 147 -3.43 -7.27 -16.89
CA SER A 147 -4.73 -7.90 -16.60
C SER A 147 -5.28 -7.55 -15.22
N GLY A 148 -4.53 -6.83 -14.41
CA GLY A 148 -4.95 -6.30 -13.13
C GLY A 148 -4.28 -4.99 -12.79
N ILE A 149 -5.02 -4.11 -12.13
CA ILE A 149 -4.52 -2.83 -11.60
C ILE A 149 -4.90 -2.75 -10.13
N VAL A 150 -3.91 -2.54 -9.29
CA VAL A 150 -4.11 -2.37 -7.84
C VAL A 150 -3.46 -1.07 -7.40
N SER A 151 -4.11 -0.34 -6.50
CA SER A 151 -3.54 0.86 -5.89
C SER A 151 -3.99 0.99 -4.44
N SER A 152 -3.05 1.13 -3.53
CA SER A 152 -3.32 1.28 -2.10
C SER A 152 -2.65 2.53 -1.54
N GLY A 153 -3.47 3.47 -1.02
CA GLY A 153 -2.98 4.68 -0.36
C GLY A 153 -2.58 5.83 -1.29
N THR A 154 -2.72 5.69 -2.62
CA THR A 154 -2.32 6.70 -3.60
C THR A 154 -3.39 7.76 -3.84
N PHE A 155 -4.66 7.34 -3.89
CA PHE A 155 -5.80 8.24 -4.09
C PHE A 155 -6.23 8.85 -2.76
N THR A 156 -5.51 9.89 -2.35
CA THR A 156 -5.75 10.63 -1.11
C THR A 156 -5.60 12.13 -1.34
N THR A 157 -6.04 12.94 -0.39
CA THR A 157 -6.07 14.40 -0.48
C THR A 157 -4.68 14.96 -0.84
N GLY A 158 -4.63 15.86 -1.82
CA GLY A 158 -3.41 16.51 -2.27
C GLY A 158 -2.53 15.70 -3.23
N HIS A 159 -2.88 14.43 -3.53
CA HIS A 159 -2.05 13.54 -4.35
C HIS A 159 -2.63 13.30 -5.76
N VAL A 160 -3.63 12.44 -5.88
CA VAL A 160 -4.11 11.92 -7.15
C VAL A 160 -5.63 12.01 -7.22
N GLY A 161 -6.14 12.71 -8.22
CA GLY A 161 -7.57 12.84 -8.48
C GLY A 161 -8.12 11.77 -9.42
N PRO A 162 -9.45 11.85 -9.71
CA PRO A 162 -10.16 10.85 -10.50
C PRO A 162 -9.69 10.73 -11.96
N ASP A 163 -9.10 11.78 -12.54
CA ASP A 163 -8.63 11.75 -13.93
C ASP A 163 -7.45 10.80 -14.16
N ALA A 164 -6.69 10.48 -13.12
CA ALA A 164 -5.64 9.49 -13.22
C ALA A 164 -6.15 8.09 -13.59
N ILE A 165 -7.44 7.79 -13.36
CA ILE A 165 -8.06 6.52 -13.75
C ILE A 165 -7.95 6.29 -15.26
N ASP A 166 -7.97 7.35 -16.08
CA ASP A 166 -7.82 7.22 -17.54
C ASP A 166 -6.45 6.67 -17.93
N ALA A 167 -5.38 7.10 -17.25
CA ALA A 167 -4.03 6.56 -17.47
C ALA A 167 -3.93 5.08 -17.08
N LEU A 168 -4.63 4.67 -16.02
CA LEU A 168 -4.71 3.27 -15.58
C LEU A 168 -5.50 2.42 -16.59
N LEU A 169 -6.64 2.93 -17.07
CA LEU A 169 -7.43 2.25 -18.09
C LEU A 169 -6.65 2.06 -19.39
N ARG A 170 -5.82 3.02 -19.79
CA ARG A 170 -5.00 2.91 -20.99
C ARG A 170 -4.04 1.69 -20.93
N VAL A 171 -3.43 1.45 -19.79
CA VAL A 171 -2.45 0.36 -19.64
C VAL A 171 -3.06 -0.99 -19.28
N ALA A 172 -4.32 -1.00 -18.88
CA ALA A 172 -5.09 -2.20 -18.58
C ALA A 172 -5.65 -2.84 -19.85
N ARG A 173 -5.71 -4.16 -19.91
CA ARG A 173 -6.37 -4.94 -20.97
C ARG A 173 -7.88 -4.90 -20.80
N HIS A 174 -8.58 -5.21 -21.89
CA HIS A 174 -10.00 -5.59 -21.79
C HIS A 174 -10.16 -6.78 -20.83
N GLY A 175 -11.12 -6.74 -19.93
CA GLY A 175 -11.30 -7.73 -18.87
C GLY A 175 -10.36 -7.56 -17.67
N ALA A 176 -9.54 -6.51 -17.63
CA ALA A 176 -8.66 -6.25 -16.49
C ALA A 176 -9.45 -5.87 -15.24
N GLN A 177 -9.14 -6.55 -14.14
CA GLN A 177 -9.72 -6.26 -12.83
C GLN A 177 -9.00 -5.10 -12.14
N PHE A 178 -9.75 -4.20 -11.55
CA PHE A 178 -9.25 -3.07 -10.77
C PHE A 178 -9.61 -3.19 -9.30
N ALA A 179 -8.68 -2.78 -8.42
CA ALA A 179 -8.93 -2.53 -7.01
C ALA A 179 -8.18 -1.25 -6.59
N LEU A 180 -8.92 -0.15 -6.47
CA LEU A 180 -8.36 1.16 -6.11
C LEU A 180 -8.86 1.56 -4.73
N SER A 181 -7.97 1.73 -3.76
CA SER A 181 -8.36 2.32 -2.49
C SER A 181 -8.31 3.84 -2.58
N ILE A 182 -9.39 4.48 -2.20
CA ILE A 182 -9.57 5.93 -2.25
C ILE A 182 -9.97 6.39 -0.85
N ASN A 183 -9.26 7.37 -0.27
CA ASN A 183 -9.65 7.95 1.00
C ASN A 183 -11.11 8.44 0.92
N ALA A 184 -11.94 8.14 1.92
CA ALA A 184 -13.39 8.40 1.84
C ALA A 184 -13.72 9.89 1.69
N LYS A 185 -13.00 10.77 2.41
CA LYS A 185 -13.16 12.22 2.29
C LYS A 185 -12.79 12.72 0.90
N HIS A 186 -11.68 12.19 0.34
CA HIS A 186 -11.22 12.50 -1.00
C HIS A 186 -12.20 12.00 -2.08
N TYR A 187 -12.74 10.79 -1.92
CA TYR A 187 -13.77 10.25 -2.80
C TYR A 187 -15.00 11.16 -2.88
N GLU A 188 -15.45 11.66 -1.73
CA GLU A 188 -16.64 12.52 -1.62
C GLU A 188 -16.41 13.94 -2.17
N SER A 189 -15.18 14.51 -2.04
CA SER A 189 -14.87 15.90 -2.44
C SER A 189 -14.46 16.06 -3.90
N GLU A 190 -13.78 15.06 -4.50
CA GLU A 190 -13.07 15.25 -5.79
C GLU A 190 -13.82 14.69 -7.01
N GLY A 191 -15.08 14.28 -6.85
CA GLY A 191 -15.91 13.86 -7.99
C GLY A 191 -15.63 12.46 -8.53
N PHE A 192 -15.06 11.55 -7.74
CA PHE A 192 -14.85 10.16 -8.13
C PHE A 192 -16.13 9.46 -8.56
N SER A 193 -17.25 9.69 -7.86
CA SER A 193 -18.55 9.14 -8.25
C SER A 193 -18.93 9.55 -9.68
N THR A 194 -18.85 10.84 -10.00
CA THR A 194 -19.15 11.35 -11.34
C THR A 194 -18.23 10.74 -12.40
N LYS A 195 -16.94 10.60 -12.10
CA LYS A 195 -15.98 9.96 -13.01
C LYS A 195 -16.34 8.51 -13.28
N LEU A 196 -16.60 7.72 -12.23
CA LEU A 196 -16.98 6.32 -12.34
C LEU A 196 -18.30 6.14 -13.10
N ASP A 197 -19.30 6.96 -12.82
CA ASP A 197 -20.59 6.95 -13.54
C ASP A 197 -20.41 7.25 -15.04
N GLY A 198 -19.51 8.17 -15.38
CA GLY A 198 -19.15 8.46 -16.77
C GLY A 198 -18.45 7.29 -17.46
N LEU A 199 -17.49 6.66 -16.79
CA LEU A 199 -16.77 5.50 -17.32
C LEU A 199 -17.68 4.28 -17.48
N ALA A 200 -18.67 4.11 -16.61
CA ALA A 200 -19.66 3.02 -16.69
C ALA A 200 -20.53 3.06 -17.95
N GLN A 201 -20.50 4.16 -18.73
CA GLN A 201 -21.21 4.26 -20.01
C GLN A 201 -20.56 3.47 -21.15
N GLY A 202 -19.51 2.68 -20.90
CA GLY A 202 -18.93 1.79 -21.91
C GLY A 202 -17.43 1.54 -21.78
N GLN A 203 -16.81 1.95 -20.67
CA GLN A 203 -15.38 1.69 -20.45
C GLN A 203 -15.11 0.76 -19.27
N ILE A 204 -16.02 0.73 -18.30
CA ILE A 204 -15.92 -0.14 -17.13
C ILE A 204 -17.27 -0.77 -16.78
N ALA A 205 -17.24 -1.90 -16.10
CA ALA A 205 -18.42 -2.61 -15.61
C ALA A 205 -18.19 -3.18 -14.19
N GLY A 206 -19.29 -3.58 -13.54
CA GLY A 206 -19.21 -4.29 -12.26
C GLY A 206 -18.69 -3.43 -11.11
N ILE A 207 -19.02 -2.13 -11.07
CA ILE A 207 -18.55 -1.23 -10.02
C ILE A 207 -19.10 -1.70 -8.66
N GLU A 208 -18.19 -1.95 -7.72
CA GLU A 208 -18.48 -2.26 -6.32
C GLU A 208 -17.64 -1.35 -5.42
N LEU A 209 -18.28 -0.74 -4.40
CA LEU A 209 -17.61 0.07 -3.39
C LEU A 209 -17.64 -0.65 -2.04
N LYS A 210 -16.45 -0.96 -1.50
CA LYS A 210 -16.28 -1.55 -0.16
C LYS A 210 -15.70 -0.52 0.79
N LYS A 211 -16.50 -0.03 1.73
CA LYS A 211 -16.03 0.88 2.76
C LYS A 211 -15.21 0.09 3.80
N THR A 212 -14.02 0.56 4.12
CA THR A 212 -13.11 -0.08 5.08
C THR A 212 -12.35 0.94 5.92
N ARG A 213 -11.83 0.51 7.07
CA ARG A 213 -10.88 1.31 7.86
C ARG A 213 -9.51 1.30 7.19
N ILE A 214 -8.80 2.41 7.30
CA ILE A 214 -7.41 2.52 6.84
C ILE A 214 -6.46 1.86 7.83
N TYR A 215 -6.75 2.03 9.11
CA TYR A 215 -5.93 1.57 10.25
C TYR A 215 -6.65 0.50 11.06
N GLY A 216 -5.89 -0.36 11.73
CA GLY A 216 -6.42 -1.40 12.61
C GLY A 216 -6.72 -0.90 14.02
N ASP A 217 -6.95 -1.85 14.92
CA ASP A 217 -7.39 -1.55 16.29
C ASP A 217 -6.25 -1.07 17.22
N LEU A 218 -4.98 -1.23 16.78
CA LEU A 218 -3.80 -0.77 17.53
C LEU A 218 -3.40 0.66 17.16
N ALA A 219 -4.00 1.25 16.13
CA ALA A 219 -3.74 2.63 15.71
C ALA A 219 -4.06 3.62 16.83
N THR A 220 -3.30 4.71 16.90
CA THR A 220 -3.47 5.79 17.88
C THR A 220 -3.45 7.15 17.17
N GLY A 221 -4.05 8.18 17.78
CA GLY A 221 -4.07 9.53 17.23
C GLY A 221 -5.34 9.89 16.46
N ASP A 222 -5.31 11.04 15.79
CA ASP A 222 -6.50 11.70 15.24
C ASP A 222 -7.05 11.03 13.97
N HIS A 223 -6.26 10.15 13.31
CA HIS A 223 -6.60 9.51 12.04
C HIS A 223 -7.08 8.06 12.16
N LEU A 224 -7.18 7.52 13.39
CA LEU A 224 -7.53 6.10 13.61
C LEU A 224 -8.90 5.71 13.02
N ASP A 225 -9.83 6.66 12.92
CA ASP A 225 -11.17 6.44 12.36
C ASP A 225 -11.27 6.77 10.86
N ASP A 226 -10.16 7.11 10.21
CA ASP A 226 -10.17 7.40 8.78
C ASP A 226 -10.55 6.17 7.97
N LEU A 227 -11.42 6.41 6.98
CA LEU A 227 -12.00 5.39 6.14
C LEU A 227 -11.56 5.55 4.69
N ALA A 228 -11.56 4.44 3.96
CA ALA A 228 -11.40 4.41 2.52
C ALA A 228 -12.52 3.62 1.85
N PHE A 229 -12.76 3.91 0.57
CA PHE A 229 -13.49 3.04 -0.32
C PHE A 229 -12.50 2.22 -1.15
N ILE A 230 -12.63 0.90 -1.15
CA ILE A 230 -12.00 0.05 -2.15
C ILE A 230 -12.99 -0.04 -3.30
N VAL A 231 -12.63 0.57 -4.42
CA VAL A 231 -13.44 0.60 -5.64
C VAL A 231 -12.98 -0.53 -6.53
N LEU A 232 -13.87 -1.48 -6.79
CA LEU A 232 -13.64 -2.60 -7.68
C LEU A 232 -14.41 -2.38 -8.98
N PHE A 233 -13.83 -2.71 -10.12
CA PHE A 233 -14.47 -2.73 -11.42
C PHE A 233 -13.62 -3.50 -12.44
N GLU A 234 -14.23 -3.82 -13.59
CA GLU A 234 -13.56 -4.43 -14.73
C GLU A 234 -13.55 -3.47 -15.92
N LYS A 235 -12.43 -3.41 -16.66
CA LYS A 235 -12.37 -2.69 -17.95
C LYS A 235 -13.11 -3.49 -19.03
N THR A 236 -14.07 -2.83 -19.70
CA THR A 236 -14.86 -3.41 -20.83
C THR A 236 -14.22 -3.16 -22.18
#